data_604ede0ad7d9bb765b9f0e8cc6fb0dc0
#
_entry.id   604ede0ad7d9bb765b9f0e8cc6fb0dc0
#
_cell.length_a   1.000
_cell.length_b   1.000
_cell.length_c   1.000
_cell.angle_alpha   90.00
_cell.angle_beta   90.00
_cell.angle_gamma   90.00
#
_symmetry.space_group_name_H-M   'P 1'
#
loop_
_entity.id
_entity.type
_entity.pdbx_description
1 polymer ?
#
loop_
_entity_poly.entity_id
_entity_poly.type
_entity_poly.pdbx_seq_one_letter_code
_entity_poly.pdbx_strand_id
1 'polypeptide(L)'
;MFVAEDMYQLGSQRSAIRELFEYGKQRAAVVGAENVYDFSLGNPTVPAPDCVNETIRDLTQKLDSISLHGYTSAQGDIETRQAIADYLNKTYETAFSADNFYLTMGAAASLSVCFRALTTSPEDEFITIAPFFPEYRVFVEANGAKLVVVPPHTSDFQIDFEALEKAISAHTKGVIINSPNNPSGAVYSKETIQKLAALLTKKSEENGTPIFILADEPYREIAYDGVEVPYVTKYYANTLVCYSYSKSLSLPGERIGYVIVPDEVTESKTVYAAIAGAGRALGYVCAPSMFQKVIASCVGLSLIHISEPTRQEAIS
;
A
#
# COMPACT_ATOMS: atom_id res chain seq x y z
N MET A 1 -22.90 19.11 -18.90
CA MET A 1 -23.30 18.19 -17.83
C MET A 1 -23.35 18.97 -16.53
N PHE A 2 -24.20 18.64 -15.55
CA PHE A 2 -24.31 19.35 -14.26
C PHE A 2 -23.57 18.61 -13.11
N VAL A 3 -22.80 17.59 -13.47
CA VAL A 3 -21.88 16.86 -12.58
C VAL A 3 -20.47 16.93 -13.17
N ALA A 4 -19.44 16.62 -12.36
CA ALA A 4 -18.07 16.53 -12.83
C ALA A 4 -17.95 15.41 -13.88
N GLU A 5 -17.50 15.75 -15.07
CA GLU A 5 -17.44 14.82 -16.22
C GLU A 5 -16.53 13.64 -15.96
N ASP A 6 -15.34 13.91 -15.38
CA ASP A 6 -14.34 12.90 -15.01
C ASP A 6 -14.90 11.90 -13.97
N MET A 7 -15.63 12.37 -12.98
CA MET A 7 -16.28 11.52 -11.98
C MET A 7 -17.42 10.69 -12.60
N TYR A 8 -18.16 11.26 -13.52
CA TYR A 8 -19.19 10.52 -14.26
C TYR A 8 -18.56 9.40 -15.10
N GLN A 9 -17.50 9.69 -15.83
CA GLN A 9 -16.79 8.70 -16.64
C GLN A 9 -16.23 7.58 -15.75
N LEU A 10 -15.57 7.93 -14.66
CA LEU A 10 -15.00 6.96 -13.71
C LEU A 10 -16.08 6.06 -13.09
N GLY A 11 -17.25 6.60 -12.77
CA GLY A 11 -18.34 5.85 -12.15
C GLY A 11 -19.19 5.05 -13.13
N SER A 12 -19.32 5.50 -14.38
CA SER A 12 -20.11 4.84 -15.43
C SER A 12 -19.35 3.74 -16.17
N GLN A 13 -18.02 3.84 -16.24
CA GLN A 13 -17.18 2.81 -16.84
C GLN A 13 -16.89 1.71 -15.80
N ARG A 14 -17.29 0.50 -16.13
CA ARG A 14 -16.89 -0.66 -15.31
C ARG A 14 -15.40 -0.94 -15.54
N SER A 15 -14.63 -1.16 -14.47
CA SER A 15 -13.26 -1.63 -14.64
C SER A 15 -13.27 -3.04 -15.23
N ALA A 16 -12.30 -3.35 -16.11
CA ALA A 16 -12.16 -4.67 -16.72
C ALA A 16 -12.10 -5.80 -15.67
N ILE A 17 -11.50 -5.53 -14.51
CA ILE A 17 -11.44 -6.45 -13.38
C ILE A 17 -12.86 -6.78 -12.86
N ARG A 18 -13.71 -5.78 -12.69
CA ARG A 18 -15.11 -6.00 -12.26
C ARG A 18 -15.94 -6.73 -13.32
N GLU A 19 -15.74 -6.43 -14.58
CA GLU A 19 -16.42 -7.13 -15.67
C GLU A 19 -16.04 -8.62 -15.72
N LEU A 20 -14.75 -8.92 -15.57
CA LEU A 20 -14.26 -10.30 -15.49
C LEU A 20 -14.81 -11.04 -14.27
N PHE A 21 -14.83 -10.39 -13.11
CA PHE A 21 -15.40 -10.96 -11.89
C PHE A 21 -16.89 -11.31 -12.02
N GLU A 22 -17.69 -10.38 -12.56
CA GLU A 22 -19.11 -10.64 -12.80
C GLU A 22 -19.33 -11.72 -13.87
N TYR A 23 -18.50 -11.75 -14.91
CA TYR A 23 -18.51 -12.83 -15.89
C TYR A 23 -18.17 -14.18 -15.25
N GLY A 24 -17.17 -14.23 -14.38
CA GLY A 24 -16.79 -15.43 -13.63
C GLY A 24 -17.96 -15.99 -12.81
N LYS A 25 -18.70 -15.13 -12.10
CA LYS A 25 -19.92 -15.51 -11.36
C LYS A 25 -21.02 -16.08 -12.27
N GLN A 26 -21.28 -15.40 -13.40
CA GLN A 26 -22.26 -15.86 -14.37
C GLN A 26 -21.85 -17.23 -14.96
N ARG A 27 -20.57 -17.39 -15.24
CA ARG A 27 -20.05 -18.66 -15.77
C ARG A 27 -20.15 -19.78 -14.75
N ALA A 28 -19.84 -19.51 -13.48
CA ALA A 28 -19.98 -20.47 -12.38
C ALA A 28 -21.43 -20.97 -12.21
N ALA A 29 -22.41 -20.12 -12.39
CA ALA A 29 -23.82 -20.51 -12.35
C ALA A 29 -24.22 -21.48 -13.50
N VAL A 30 -23.48 -21.49 -14.61
CA VAL A 30 -23.77 -22.36 -15.78
C VAL A 30 -22.99 -23.67 -15.74
N VAL A 31 -21.70 -23.62 -15.36
CA VAL A 31 -20.81 -24.81 -15.47
C VAL A 31 -20.45 -25.43 -14.12
N GLY A 32 -20.91 -24.86 -13.01
CA GLY A 32 -20.50 -25.21 -11.64
C GLY A 32 -19.30 -24.37 -11.19
N ALA A 33 -19.30 -23.96 -9.92
CA ALA A 33 -18.25 -23.12 -9.34
C ALA A 33 -16.88 -23.82 -9.34
N GLU A 34 -16.88 -25.13 -9.17
CA GLU A 34 -15.68 -25.99 -9.18
C GLU A 34 -14.97 -26.04 -10.55
N ASN A 35 -15.64 -25.60 -11.60
CA ASN A 35 -15.11 -25.56 -12.98
C ASN A 35 -14.69 -24.15 -13.41
N VAL A 36 -14.69 -23.18 -12.50
CA VAL A 36 -14.29 -21.79 -12.79
C VAL A 36 -13.12 -21.39 -11.92
N TYR A 37 -11.99 -21.11 -12.53
CA TYR A 37 -10.78 -20.60 -11.88
C TYR A 37 -10.72 -19.08 -12.08
N ASP A 38 -11.27 -18.35 -11.10
CA ASP A 38 -11.37 -16.89 -11.17
C ASP A 38 -10.14 -16.24 -10.54
N PHE A 39 -9.29 -15.63 -11.38
CA PHE A 39 -8.12 -14.84 -10.98
C PHE A 39 -8.31 -13.33 -11.22
N SER A 40 -9.56 -12.88 -11.44
CA SER A 40 -9.84 -11.48 -11.75
C SER A 40 -9.71 -10.54 -10.56
N LEU A 41 -10.18 -10.97 -9.38
CA LEU A 41 -10.16 -10.20 -8.15
C LEU A 41 -9.18 -10.80 -7.15
N GLY A 42 -8.19 -10.02 -6.75
CA GLY A 42 -7.17 -10.44 -5.78
C GLY A 42 -7.69 -10.57 -4.36
N ASN A 43 -8.80 -11.29 -4.17
CA ASN A 43 -9.32 -11.59 -2.84
C ASN A 43 -8.54 -12.77 -2.24
N PRO A 44 -8.00 -12.65 -1.02
CA PRO A 44 -7.36 -13.79 -0.37
C PRO A 44 -8.32 -14.98 -0.22
N THR A 45 -7.82 -16.18 -0.50
CA THR A 45 -8.57 -17.45 -0.34
C THR A 45 -8.22 -18.17 0.95
N VAL A 46 -7.15 -17.75 1.61
CA VAL A 46 -6.74 -18.25 2.92
C VAL A 46 -7.50 -17.47 4.01
N PRO A 47 -8.07 -18.12 5.01
CA PRO A 47 -8.76 -17.43 6.10
C PRO A 47 -7.81 -16.54 6.91
N ALA A 48 -8.36 -15.51 7.55
CA ALA A 48 -7.59 -14.72 8.52
C ALA A 48 -7.08 -15.62 9.66
N PRO A 49 -5.90 -15.31 10.25
CA PRO A 49 -5.40 -16.04 11.40
C PRO A 49 -6.40 -16.08 12.56
N ASP A 50 -6.42 -17.17 13.32
CA ASP A 50 -7.36 -17.35 14.44
C ASP A 50 -7.30 -16.22 15.47
N CYS A 51 -6.10 -15.65 15.70
CA CYS A 51 -5.90 -14.51 16.58
C CYS A 51 -6.82 -13.31 16.25
N VAL A 52 -7.20 -13.11 15.01
CA VAL A 52 -8.10 -12.03 14.61
C VAL A 52 -9.46 -12.21 15.26
N ASN A 53 -10.07 -13.40 15.10
CA ASN A 53 -11.37 -13.71 15.68
C ASN A 53 -11.32 -13.82 17.21
N GLU A 54 -10.23 -14.33 17.76
CA GLU A 54 -10.01 -14.40 19.20
C GLU A 54 -9.92 -13.00 19.80
N THR A 55 -9.13 -12.11 19.21
CA THR A 55 -9.00 -10.72 19.65
C THR A 55 -10.35 -9.99 19.55
N ILE A 56 -11.12 -10.16 18.47
CA ILE A 56 -12.45 -9.54 18.35
C ILE A 56 -13.36 -9.98 19.50
N ARG A 57 -13.40 -11.28 19.83
CA ARG A 57 -14.20 -11.80 20.97
C ARG A 57 -13.74 -11.17 22.29
N ASP A 58 -12.45 -11.15 22.51
CA ASP A 58 -11.83 -10.56 23.70
C ASP A 58 -12.18 -9.08 23.86
N LEU A 59 -12.01 -8.29 22.80
CA LEU A 59 -12.30 -6.86 22.81
C LEU A 59 -13.78 -6.60 23.12
N THR A 60 -14.69 -7.35 22.50
CA THR A 60 -16.13 -7.19 22.71
C THR A 60 -16.59 -7.62 24.11
N GLN A 61 -15.83 -8.48 24.81
CA GLN A 61 -16.11 -8.89 26.19
C GLN A 61 -15.48 -7.98 27.23
N LYS A 62 -14.30 -7.43 26.95
CA LYS A 62 -13.49 -6.69 27.95
C LYS A 62 -13.70 -5.18 27.90
N LEU A 63 -14.01 -4.63 26.74
CA LEU A 63 -14.20 -3.19 26.56
C LEU A 63 -15.67 -2.82 26.54
N ASP A 64 -15.99 -1.68 27.14
CA ASP A 64 -17.30 -1.08 26.96
C ASP A 64 -17.48 -0.56 25.52
N SER A 65 -18.74 -0.39 25.13
CA SER A 65 -19.10 -0.03 23.75
C SER A 65 -18.50 1.32 23.31
N ILE A 66 -18.36 2.28 24.22
CA ILE A 66 -17.80 3.61 23.91
C ILE A 66 -16.29 3.50 23.63
N SER A 67 -15.58 2.78 24.48
CA SER A 67 -14.13 2.52 24.32
C SER A 67 -13.80 1.71 23.08
N LEU A 68 -14.70 0.79 22.68
CA LEU A 68 -14.49 -0.07 21.50
C LEU A 68 -14.82 0.64 20.20
N HIS A 69 -15.90 1.42 20.15
CA HIS A 69 -16.46 1.99 18.91
C HIS A 69 -16.27 3.51 18.79
N GLY A 70 -15.68 4.15 19.80
CA GLY A 70 -15.44 5.59 19.81
C GLY A 70 -14.38 5.99 18.77
N TYR A 71 -14.36 7.29 18.44
CA TYR A 71 -13.30 7.85 17.62
C TYR A 71 -11.93 7.70 18.29
N THR A 72 -10.93 7.30 17.51
CA THR A 72 -9.52 7.40 17.92
C THR A 72 -8.95 8.77 17.55
N SER A 73 -7.69 9.03 17.89
CA SER A 73 -6.97 10.18 17.34
C SER A 73 -6.92 10.08 15.79
N ALA A 74 -6.78 11.21 15.11
CA ALA A 74 -6.70 11.23 13.64
C ALA A 74 -5.52 10.42 13.11
N GLN A 75 -4.42 10.37 13.87
CA GLN A 75 -3.24 9.56 13.53
C GLN A 75 -3.45 8.05 13.77
N GLY A 76 -4.48 7.72 14.52
CA GLY A 76 -4.73 6.36 14.99
C GLY A 76 -4.30 6.14 16.44
N ASP A 77 -4.71 5.01 16.97
CA ASP A 77 -4.44 4.59 18.34
C ASP A 77 -2.93 4.47 18.60
N ILE A 78 -2.46 5.04 19.72
CA ILE A 78 -1.03 5.11 20.02
C ILE A 78 -0.43 3.74 20.30
N GLU A 79 -1.17 2.86 20.99
CA GLU A 79 -0.71 1.51 21.33
C GLU A 79 -0.56 0.67 20.04
N THR A 80 -1.49 0.83 19.12
CA THR A 80 -1.42 0.16 17.81
C THR A 80 -0.23 0.64 16.99
N ARG A 81 0.00 1.95 16.93
CA ARG A 81 1.15 2.52 16.22
C ARG A 81 2.47 2.06 16.81
N GLN A 82 2.57 2.01 18.17
CA GLN A 82 3.76 1.53 18.85
C GLN A 82 4.00 0.03 18.58
N ALA A 83 2.96 -0.79 18.66
CA ALA A 83 3.09 -2.23 18.37
C ALA A 83 3.60 -2.50 16.94
N ILE A 84 3.12 -1.72 15.96
CA ILE A 84 3.61 -1.80 14.58
C ILE A 84 5.08 -1.37 14.49
N ALA A 85 5.45 -0.25 15.15
CA ALA A 85 6.82 0.23 15.19
C ALA A 85 7.77 -0.80 15.79
N ASP A 86 7.43 -1.38 16.93
CA ASP A 86 8.24 -2.40 17.63
C ASP A 86 8.46 -3.64 16.75
N TYR A 87 7.41 -4.10 16.07
CA TYR A 87 7.50 -5.22 15.15
C TYR A 87 8.44 -4.93 13.98
N LEU A 88 8.28 -3.78 13.31
CA LEU A 88 9.11 -3.41 12.17
C LEU A 88 10.57 -3.19 12.58
N ASN A 89 10.80 -2.53 13.72
CA ASN A 89 12.14 -2.33 14.27
C ASN A 89 12.84 -3.65 14.54
N LYS A 90 12.13 -4.61 15.12
CA LYS A 90 12.68 -5.95 15.38
C LYS A 90 12.95 -6.74 14.10
N THR A 91 12.05 -6.64 13.12
CA THR A 91 12.10 -7.47 11.91
C THR A 91 13.06 -6.93 10.87
N TYR A 92 13.09 -5.62 10.71
CA TYR A 92 13.84 -4.95 9.65
C TYR A 92 15.00 -4.09 10.17
N GLU A 93 15.28 -4.12 11.49
CA GLU A 93 16.35 -3.32 12.12
C GLU A 93 16.21 -1.82 11.80
N THR A 94 15.00 -1.31 11.91
CA THR A 94 14.65 0.12 11.77
C THR A 94 14.60 0.79 13.14
N ALA A 95 14.34 2.12 13.18
CA ALA A 95 14.28 2.90 14.41
C ALA A 95 13.00 3.75 14.47
N PHE A 96 11.88 3.21 14.03
CA PHE A 96 10.60 3.92 14.03
C PHE A 96 10.03 4.09 15.43
N SER A 97 9.36 5.20 15.64
CA SER A 97 8.49 5.46 16.79
C SER A 97 7.02 5.45 16.36
N ALA A 98 6.11 5.43 17.31
CA ALA A 98 4.68 5.58 17.02
C ALA A 98 4.36 6.85 16.23
N ASP A 99 5.17 7.92 16.36
CA ASP A 99 4.95 9.20 15.69
C ASP A 99 5.29 9.20 14.20
N ASN A 100 5.94 8.15 13.71
CA ASN A 100 6.16 7.96 12.28
C ASN A 100 4.93 7.38 11.54
N PHE A 101 3.92 6.88 12.27
CA PHE A 101 2.77 6.17 11.69
C PHE A 101 1.51 7.02 11.66
N TYR A 102 0.84 7.00 10.52
CA TYR A 102 -0.51 7.50 10.31
C TYR A 102 -1.41 6.35 9.85
N LEU A 103 -2.34 5.90 10.70
CA LEU A 103 -3.23 4.79 10.38
C LEU A 103 -4.30 5.21 9.38
N THR A 104 -4.59 4.32 8.40
CA THR A 104 -5.45 4.61 7.27
C THR A 104 -6.46 3.51 7.02
N MET A 105 -7.40 3.78 6.10
CA MET A 105 -8.37 2.80 5.61
C MET A 105 -7.78 1.91 4.50
N GLY A 106 -6.59 1.33 4.75
CA GLY A 106 -5.84 0.48 3.82
C GLY A 106 -4.95 1.26 2.85
N ALA A 107 -4.14 0.53 2.05
CA ALA A 107 -3.11 1.10 1.17
C ALA A 107 -3.66 2.11 0.15
N ALA A 108 -4.88 1.91 -0.36
CA ALA A 108 -5.51 2.88 -1.28
C ALA A 108 -5.67 4.26 -0.62
N ALA A 109 -6.14 4.30 0.63
CA ALA A 109 -6.22 5.55 1.40
C ALA A 109 -4.82 6.09 1.72
N SER A 110 -3.85 5.22 2.07
CA SER A 110 -2.45 5.60 2.30
C SER A 110 -1.85 6.31 1.08
N LEU A 111 -1.99 5.74 -0.09
CA LEU A 111 -1.52 6.32 -1.34
C LEU A 111 -2.23 7.65 -1.65
N SER A 112 -3.57 7.68 -1.53
CA SER A 112 -4.36 8.89 -1.81
C SER A 112 -3.97 10.07 -0.91
N VAL A 113 -3.73 9.84 0.39
CA VAL A 113 -3.28 10.91 1.29
C VAL A 113 -1.86 11.37 0.96
N CYS A 114 -0.96 10.46 0.55
CA CYS A 114 0.38 10.81 0.11
C CYS A 114 0.34 11.65 -1.18
N PHE A 115 -0.41 11.22 -2.19
CA PHE A 115 -0.56 12.00 -3.42
C PHE A 115 -1.16 13.37 -3.14
N ARG A 116 -2.21 13.44 -2.31
CA ARG A 116 -2.82 14.72 -1.96
C ARG A 116 -1.87 15.65 -1.20
N ALA A 117 -1.08 15.10 -0.29
CA ALA A 117 -0.13 15.86 0.52
C ALA A 117 1.03 16.43 -0.30
N LEU A 118 1.51 15.67 -1.30
CA LEU A 118 2.67 16.04 -2.11
C LEU A 118 2.33 16.85 -3.36
N THR A 119 1.05 16.85 -3.80
CA THR A 119 0.61 17.62 -4.98
C THR A 119 0.42 19.07 -4.60
N THR A 120 1.21 19.95 -5.22
CA THR A 120 1.20 21.41 -5.00
C THR A 120 0.77 22.18 -6.26
N SER A 121 0.81 21.52 -7.43
CA SER A 121 0.51 22.08 -8.74
C SER A 121 -0.13 21.02 -9.64
N PRO A 122 -0.99 21.39 -10.61
CA PRO A 122 -1.50 20.48 -11.62
C PRO A 122 -0.44 19.97 -12.61
N GLU A 123 0.76 20.56 -12.58
CA GLU A 123 1.91 20.09 -13.37
C GLU A 123 2.70 19.00 -12.65
N ASP A 124 2.46 18.79 -11.36
CA ASP A 124 3.18 17.78 -10.57
C ASP A 124 2.96 16.36 -11.13
N GLU A 125 4.02 15.58 -11.11
CA GLU A 125 4.07 14.26 -11.73
C GLU A 125 4.44 13.19 -10.71
N PHE A 126 3.75 12.05 -10.80
CA PHE A 126 4.17 10.81 -10.15
C PHE A 126 4.49 9.77 -11.22
N ILE A 127 5.61 9.08 -11.06
CA ILE A 127 6.07 8.07 -12.02
C ILE A 127 5.69 6.69 -11.48
N THR A 128 5.21 5.80 -12.35
CA THR A 128 5.05 4.37 -12.06
C THR A 128 5.70 3.53 -13.14
N ILE A 129 6.11 2.32 -12.79
CA ILE A 129 6.72 1.36 -13.70
C ILE A 129 5.67 0.33 -14.12
N ALA A 130 5.48 0.13 -15.44
CA ALA A 130 4.56 -0.88 -15.94
C ALA A 130 5.16 -2.30 -15.81
N PRO A 131 4.35 -3.35 -15.65
CA PRO A 131 2.92 -3.29 -15.37
C PRO A 131 2.66 -2.84 -13.93
N PHE A 132 1.57 -2.12 -13.73
CA PHE A 132 1.23 -1.53 -12.43
C PHE A 132 -0.26 -1.70 -12.10
N PHE A 133 -0.61 -1.51 -10.84
CA PHE A 133 -1.99 -1.52 -10.37
C PHE A 133 -2.77 -0.35 -10.99
N PRO A 134 -3.79 -0.59 -11.84
CA PRO A 134 -4.43 0.45 -12.65
C PRO A 134 -4.98 1.64 -11.85
N GLU A 135 -5.39 1.41 -10.60
CA GLU A 135 -5.95 2.46 -9.74
C GLU A 135 -4.93 3.54 -9.34
N TYR A 136 -3.62 3.33 -9.54
CA TYR A 136 -2.65 4.41 -9.33
C TYR A 136 -2.97 5.63 -10.18
N ARG A 137 -3.39 5.43 -11.44
CA ARG A 137 -3.82 6.53 -12.30
C ARG A 137 -4.98 7.30 -11.69
N VAL A 138 -5.99 6.57 -11.22
CA VAL A 138 -7.17 7.16 -10.58
C VAL A 138 -6.77 7.96 -9.34
N PHE A 139 -5.92 7.38 -8.48
CA PHE A 139 -5.51 8.04 -7.23
C PHE A 139 -4.66 9.29 -7.48
N VAL A 140 -3.74 9.24 -8.44
CA VAL A 140 -2.88 10.39 -8.78
C VAL A 140 -3.71 11.50 -9.42
N GLU A 141 -4.48 11.19 -10.46
CA GLU A 141 -5.23 12.18 -11.25
C GLU A 141 -6.39 12.80 -10.45
N ALA A 142 -7.06 12.03 -9.59
CA ALA A 142 -8.10 12.55 -8.68
C ALA A 142 -7.54 13.54 -7.63
N ASN A 143 -6.24 13.48 -7.35
CA ASN A 143 -5.57 14.43 -6.47
C ASN A 143 -4.90 15.59 -7.21
N GLY A 144 -5.14 15.72 -8.52
CA GLY A 144 -4.76 16.88 -9.33
C GLY A 144 -3.35 16.83 -9.88
N ALA A 145 -2.68 15.68 -9.86
CA ALA A 145 -1.36 15.46 -10.45
C ALA A 145 -1.45 14.61 -11.74
N LYS A 146 -0.33 14.39 -12.40
CA LYS A 146 -0.22 13.58 -13.62
C LYS A 146 0.50 12.26 -13.32
N LEU A 147 0.00 11.14 -13.89
CA LEU A 147 0.71 9.87 -13.83
C LEU A 147 1.56 9.67 -15.09
N VAL A 148 2.86 9.58 -14.90
CA VAL A 148 3.85 9.23 -15.95
C VAL A 148 4.15 7.73 -15.84
N VAL A 149 4.08 7.02 -16.96
CA VAL A 149 4.30 5.57 -17.00
C VAL A 149 5.61 5.26 -17.69
N VAL A 150 6.49 4.55 -17.00
CA VAL A 150 7.75 4.06 -17.52
C VAL A 150 7.55 2.60 -17.99
N PRO A 151 7.98 2.22 -19.21
CA PRO A 151 7.89 0.84 -19.65
C PRO A 151 8.76 -0.07 -18.79
N PRO A 152 8.39 -1.36 -18.63
CA PRO A 152 9.19 -2.30 -17.87
C PRO A 152 10.39 -2.80 -18.67
N HIS A 153 11.39 -3.31 -17.98
CA HIS A 153 12.32 -4.24 -18.61
C HIS A 153 11.61 -5.58 -18.78
N THR A 154 11.31 -5.95 -20.03
CA THR A 154 10.34 -7.03 -20.30
C THR A 154 10.82 -8.44 -19.98
N SER A 155 12.13 -8.66 -19.79
CA SER A 155 12.69 -9.99 -19.49
C SER A 155 12.51 -10.42 -18.04
N ASP A 156 12.48 -9.46 -17.08
CA ASP A 156 12.50 -9.73 -15.66
C ASP A 156 11.60 -8.79 -14.84
N PHE A 157 10.94 -7.85 -15.49
CA PHE A 157 10.12 -6.80 -14.88
C PHE A 157 10.85 -5.93 -13.85
N GLN A 158 12.18 -5.87 -13.94
CA GLN A 158 12.96 -4.89 -13.17
C GLN A 158 12.82 -3.49 -13.79
N ILE A 159 13.34 -2.48 -13.10
CA ILE A 159 13.26 -1.08 -13.52
C ILE A 159 14.16 -0.85 -14.74
N ASP A 160 13.59 -0.34 -15.84
CA ASP A 160 14.36 0.25 -16.92
C ASP A 160 14.87 1.62 -16.50
N PHE A 161 16.11 1.69 -16.03
CA PHE A 161 16.69 2.90 -15.49
C PHE A 161 16.97 3.97 -16.54
N GLU A 162 17.19 3.59 -17.80
CA GLU A 162 17.36 4.57 -18.88
C GLU A 162 16.03 5.27 -19.17
N ALA A 163 14.95 4.49 -19.26
CA ALA A 163 13.61 5.03 -19.45
C ALA A 163 13.16 5.84 -18.23
N LEU A 164 13.45 5.40 -17.00
CA LEU A 164 13.12 6.11 -15.78
C LEU A 164 13.87 7.45 -15.69
N GLU A 165 15.18 7.47 -15.96
CA GLU A 165 15.96 8.73 -15.91
C GLU A 165 15.44 9.77 -16.90
N LYS A 166 15.01 9.34 -18.10
CA LYS A 166 14.40 10.22 -19.11
C LYS A 166 13.02 10.72 -18.70
N ALA A 167 12.27 9.95 -17.91
CA ALA A 167 10.92 10.31 -17.47
C ALA A 167 10.93 11.31 -16.30
N ILE A 168 12.01 11.36 -15.53
CA ILE A 168 12.12 12.31 -14.41
C ILE A 168 12.28 13.73 -14.95
N SER A 169 11.36 14.61 -14.55
CA SER A 169 11.33 16.04 -14.88
C SER A 169 11.49 16.93 -13.63
N ALA A 170 11.50 18.23 -13.82
CA ALA A 170 11.46 19.21 -12.72
C ALA A 170 10.13 19.19 -11.94
N HIS A 171 9.09 18.56 -12.49
CA HIS A 171 7.76 18.41 -11.88
C HIS A 171 7.58 17.08 -11.13
N THR A 172 8.56 16.19 -11.21
CA THR A 172 8.47 14.86 -10.57
C THR A 172 8.50 15.00 -9.05
N LYS A 173 7.41 14.61 -8.39
CA LYS A 173 7.25 14.56 -6.93
C LYS A 173 7.63 13.21 -6.35
N GLY A 174 7.38 12.14 -7.08
CA GLY A 174 7.69 10.82 -6.56
C GLY A 174 7.62 9.70 -7.59
N VAL A 175 8.22 8.57 -7.22
CA VAL A 175 8.18 7.32 -7.95
C VAL A 175 7.39 6.31 -7.11
N ILE A 176 6.36 5.72 -7.69
CA ILE A 176 5.56 4.66 -7.07
C ILE A 176 6.25 3.34 -7.36
N ILE A 177 6.60 2.60 -6.31
CA ILE A 177 7.08 1.23 -6.44
C ILE A 177 6.16 0.28 -5.68
N ASN A 178 5.94 -0.89 -6.25
CA ASN A 178 5.18 -1.96 -5.64
C ASN A 178 5.99 -3.25 -5.77
N SER A 179 6.51 -3.75 -4.66
CA SER A 179 7.41 -4.92 -4.64
C SER A 179 7.20 -5.73 -3.36
N PRO A 180 6.71 -6.99 -3.47
CA PRO A 180 6.31 -7.72 -4.69
C PRO A 180 5.23 -7.00 -5.49
N ASN A 181 5.31 -7.07 -6.82
CA ASN A 181 4.49 -6.26 -7.71
C ASN A 181 3.14 -6.90 -8.04
N ASN A 182 2.11 -6.09 -8.09
CA ASN A 182 0.84 -6.41 -8.71
C ASN A 182 0.76 -5.69 -10.09
N PRO A 183 0.68 -6.42 -11.24
CA PRO A 183 0.33 -7.84 -11.36
C PRO A 183 1.48 -8.81 -11.64
N SER A 184 2.73 -8.35 -11.83
CA SER A 184 3.81 -9.21 -12.36
C SER A 184 4.37 -10.23 -11.35
N GLY A 185 4.18 -10.00 -10.03
CA GLY A 185 4.80 -10.77 -8.97
C GLY A 185 6.31 -10.50 -8.82
N ALA A 186 6.89 -9.61 -9.61
CA ALA A 186 8.32 -9.32 -9.54
C ALA A 186 8.70 -8.65 -8.22
N VAL A 187 9.84 -9.08 -7.67
CA VAL A 187 10.48 -8.45 -6.51
C VAL A 187 11.69 -7.66 -7.00
N TYR A 188 11.77 -6.39 -6.63
CA TYR A 188 12.96 -5.58 -6.91
C TYR A 188 14.11 -6.02 -6.01
N SER A 189 15.26 -6.31 -6.62
CA SER A 189 16.46 -6.70 -5.87
C SER A 189 17.01 -5.54 -5.04
N LYS A 190 17.87 -5.88 -4.07
CA LYS A 190 18.60 -4.87 -3.29
C LYS A 190 19.38 -3.92 -4.19
N GLU A 191 20.04 -4.45 -5.22
CA GLU A 191 20.81 -3.69 -6.21
C GLU A 191 19.90 -2.75 -7.01
N THR A 192 18.70 -3.21 -7.39
CA THR A 192 17.69 -2.38 -8.05
C THR A 192 17.27 -1.21 -7.17
N ILE A 193 16.98 -1.45 -5.89
CA ILE A 193 16.58 -0.39 -4.94
C ILE A 193 17.74 0.58 -4.70
N GLN A 194 18.97 0.10 -4.54
CA GLN A 194 20.14 0.97 -4.37
C GLN A 194 20.39 1.85 -5.61
N LYS A 195 20.24 1.28 -6.80
CA LYS A 195 20.37 2.05 -8.05
C LYS A 195 19.25 3.11 -8.19
N LEU A 196 18.02 2.75 -7.79
CA LEU A 196 16.90 3.71 -7.73
C LEU A 196 17.22 4.85 -6.77
N ALA A 197 17.66 4.53 -5.55
CA ALA A 197 18.04 5.52 -4.53
C ALA A 197 19.11 6.49 -5.05
N ALA A 198 20.16 5.98 -5.68
CA ALA A 198 21.23 6.81 -6.25
C ALA A 198 20.72 7.74 -7.36
N LEU A 199 19.87 7.21 -8.26
CA LEU A 199 19.26 8.03 -9.31
C LEU A 199 18.39 9.16 -8.74
N LEU A 200 17.51 8.82 -7.78
CA LEU A 200 16.60 9.81 -7.19
C LEU A 200 17.34 10.85 -6.34
N THR A 201 18.43 10.46 -5.65
CA THR A 201 19.29 11.43 -4.95
C THR A 201 19.88 12.43 -5.92
N LYS A 202 20.52 11.95 -6.99
CA LYS A 202 21.09 12.81 -8.06
C LYS A 202 20.03 13.75 -8.64
N LYS A 203 18.85 13.22 -8.99
CA LYS A 203 17.77 14.00 -9.60
C LYS A 203 17.13 15.00 -8.64
N SER A 204 17.03 14.67 -7.36
CA SER A 204 16.57 15.61 -6.33
C SER A 204 17.53 16.78 -6.17
N GLU A 205 18.84 16.53 -6.21
CA GLU A 205 19.87 17.57 -6.18
C GLU A 205 19.81 18.46 -7.44
N GLU A 206 19.69 17.85 -8.64
CA GLU A 206 19.54 18.56 -9.90
C GLU A 206 18.30 19.46 -9.94
N ASN A 207 17.17 18.96 -9.41
CA ASN A 207 15.90 19.68 -9.38
C ASN A 207 15.77 20.68 -8.22
N GLY A 208 16.63 20.57 -7.20
CA GLY A 208 16.55 21.38 -5.97
C GLY A 208 15.34 21.07 -5.08
N THR A 209 14.66 19.95 -5.32
CA THR A 209 13.49 19.48 -4.56
C THR A 209 13.54 17.97 -4.35
N PRO A 210 13.08 17.44 -3.20
CA PRO A 210 13.10 16.02 -2.96
C PRO A 210 12.12 15.27 -3.89
N ILE A 211 12.57 14.16 -4.45
CA ILE A 211 11.73 13.20 -5.16
C ILE A 211 11.48 12.03 -4.21
N PHE A 212 10.23 11.73 -3.91
CA PHE A 212 9.87 10.69 -2.94
C PHE A 212 9.77 9.31 -3.60
N ILE A 213 10.05 8.26 -2.84
CA ILE A 213 9.55 6.91 -3.15
C ILE A 213 8.23 6.72 -2.40
N LEU A 214 7.15 6.39 -3.12
CA LEU A 214 5.89 5.91 -2.59
C LEU A 214 5.96 4.38 -2.65
N ALA A 215 6.35 3.73 -1.55
CA ALA A 215 6.48 2.28 -1.48
C ALA A 215 5.12 1.67 -1.11
N ASP A 216 4.41 1.12 -2.09
CA ASP A 216 3.17 0.37 -1.90
C ASP A 216 3.50 -1.09 -1.58
N GLU A 217 3.41 -1.47 -0.31
CA GLU A 217 3.94 -2.73 0.22
C GLU A 217 2.91 -3.70 0.82
N PRO A 218 1.71 -3.89 0.24
CA PRO A 218 0.71 -4.80 0.80
C PRO A 218 1.08 -6.27 0.67
N TYR A 219 2.13 -6.61 -0.10
CA TYR A 219 2.55 -7.97 -0.41
C TYR A 219 3.90 -8.36 0.21
N ARG A 220 4.52 -7.48 1.01
CA ARG A 220 5.88 -7.64 1.52
C ARG A 220 6.09 -8.99 2.23
N GLU A 221 5.14 -9.44 3.04
CA GLU A 221 5.20 -10.69 3.77
C GLU A 221 4.79 -11.92 2.93
N ILE A 222 4.39 -11.73 1.67
CA ILE A 222 3.92 -12.80 0.79
C ILE A 222 4.94 -13.02 -0.35
N ALA A 223 6.20 -13.12 0.01
CA ALA A 223 7.27 -13.56 -0.89
C ALA A 223 7.57 -15.03 -0.60
N TYR A 224 7.62 -15.85 -1.67
CA TYR A 224 7.84 -17.30 -1.58
C TYR A 224 9.28 -17.64 -1.94
N ASP A 225 9.64 -18.91 -1.73
CA ASP A 225 10.93 -19.50 -2.13
C ASP A 225 12.16 -18.80 -1.53
N GLY A 226 12.00 -18.19 -0.35
CA GLY A 226 13.09 -17.51 0.35
C GLY A 226 13.56 -16.20 -0.29
N VAL A 227 12.76 -15.63 -1.20
CA VAL A 227 13.09 -14.34 -1.82
C VAL A 227 13.04 -13.23 -0.77
N GLU A 228 14.16 -12.53 -0.59
CA GLU A 228 14.26 -11.36 0.28
C GLU A 228 13.63 -10.14 -0.39
N VAL A 229 12.68 -9.50 0.30
CA VAL A 229 12.10 -8.22 -0.11
C VAL A 229 12.84 -7.10 0.60
N PRO A 230 13.62 -6.26 -0.11
CA PRO A 230 14.38 -5.18 0.53
C PRO A 230 13.46 -4.16 1.19
N TYR A 231 13.77 -3.76 2.42
CA TYR A 231 13.02 -2.72 3.12
C TYR A 231 13.50 -1.33 2.65
N VAL A 232 12.69 -0.66 1.84
CA VAL A 232 13.11 0.47 1.00
C VAL A 232 13.65 1.65 1.81
N THR A 233 13.12 1.92 3.01
CA THR A 233 13.58 3.02 3.87
C THR A 233 15.04 2.89 4.30
N LYS A 234 15.61 1.68 4.29
CA LYS A 234 17.04 1.44 4.59
C LYS A 234 17.97 1.94 3.48
N TYR A 235 17.46 2.25 2.29
CA TYR A 235 18.25 2.61 1.11
C TYR A 235 18.00 4.04 0.63
N TYR A 236 16.83 4.60 0.90
CA TYR A 236 16.49 5.94 0.46
C TYR A 236 15.69 6.69 1.53
N ALA A 237 16.22 7.83 2.00
CA ALA A 237 15.63 8.59 3.09
C ALA A 237 14.22 9.12 2.76
N ASN A 238 14.02 9.68 1.55
CA ASN A 238 12.74 10.23 1.14
C ASN A 238 11.75 9.14 0.70
N THR A 239 11.53 8.13 1.54
CA THR A 239 10.57 7.03 1.30
C THR A 239 9.37 7.14 2.22
N LEU A 240 8.18 7.16 1.63
CA LEU A 240 6.90 6.99 2.32
C LEU A 240 6.40 5.57 2.09
N VAL A 241 6.15 4.81 3.17
CA VAL A 241 5.65 3.44 3.06
C VAL A 241 4.13 3.45 3.19
N CYS A 242 3.44 2.88 2.20
CA CYS A 242 2.00 2.69 2.18
C CYS A 242 1.71 1.19 2.34
N TYR A 243 1.04 0.82 3.43
CA TYR A 243 0.81 -0.57 3.78
C TYR A 243 -0.65 -0.89 4.04
N SER A 244 -1.03 -2.16 3.86
CA SER A 244 -2.36 -2.69 4.18
C SER A 244 -2.29 -4.11 4.68
N TYR A 245 -3.11 -4.42 5.69
CA TYR A 245 -3.33 -5.78 6.19
C TYR A 245 -4.31 -6.61 5.33
N SER A 246 -4.69 -6.09 4.17
CA SER A 246 -5.60 -6.77 3.23
C SER A 246 -5.08 -8.12 2.76
N LYS A 247 -3.75 -8.29 2.68
CA LYS A 247 -3.10 -9.49 2.15
C LYS A 247 -2.41 -10.30 3.23
N SER A 248 -1.58 -9.67 4.06
CA SER A 248 -0.82 -10.33 5.11
C SER A 248 -1.70 -10.99 6.20
N LEU A 249 -2.88 -10.45 6.48
CA LEU A 249 -3.83 -10.99 7.45
C LEU A 249 -5.19 -11.41 6.84
N SER A 250 -5.33 -11.43 5.52
CA SER A 250 -6.63 -11.69 4.86
C SER A 250 -7.78 -10.79 5.35
N LEU A 251 -7.51 -9.50 5.53
CA LEU A 251 -8.48 -8.52 6.02
C LEU A 251 -8.83 -7.43 4.98
N PRO A 252 -9.11 -7.77 3.69
CA PRO A 252 -9.36 -6.75 2.68
C PRO A 252 -10.65 -5.96 2.93
N GLY A 253 -11.65 -6.56 3.57
CA GLY A 253 -12.94 -5.94 3.90
C GLY A 253 -12.85 -4.96 5.06
N GLU A 254 -11.86 -5.09 5.93
CA GLU A 254 -11.75 -4.33 7.17
C GLU A 254 -11.10 -2.97 7.00
N ARG A 255 -10.51 -2.72 5.85
CA ARG A 255 -9.97 -1.43 5.47
C ARG A 255 -8.99 -0.85 6.50
N ILE A 256 -7.94 -1.59 6.83
CA ILE A 256 -6.93 -1.16 7.80
C ILE A 256 -5.52 -1.20 7.19
N GLY A 257 -4.77 -0.14 7.40
CA GLY A 257 -3.41 0.04 6.91
C GLY A 257 -2.75 1.26 7.55
N TYR A 258 -1.61 1.67 7.00
CA TYR A 258 -0.88 2.83 7.51
C TYR A 258 0.00 3.49 6.45
N VAL A 259 0.39 4.73 6.72
CA VAL A 259 1.55 5.40 6.12
C VAL A 259 2.65 5.47 7.16
N ILE A 260 3.90 5.22 6.75
CA ILE A 260 5.09 5.57 7.53
C ILE A 260 5.76 6.79 6.90
N VAL A 261 6.05 7.76 7.74
CA VAL A 261 6.91 8.91 7.43
C VAL A 261 8.14 8.80 8.33
N PRO A 262 9.25 8.20 7.88
CA PRO A 262 10.50 8.12 8.65
C PRO A 262 11.04 9.50 9.04
N ASP A 263 11.79 9.57 10.13
CA ASP A 263 12.41 10.84 10.58
C ASP A 263 13.47 11.35 9.60
N GLU A 264 14.07 10.45 8.81
CA GLU A 264 15.06 10.74 7.76
C GLU A 264 14.47 11.44 6.52
N VAL A 265 13.16 11.44 6.37
CA VAL A 265 12.47 12.15 5.29
C VAL A 265 12.75 13.65 5.40
N THR A 266 13.08 14.28 4.28
CA THR A 266 13.26 15.74 4.20
C THR A 266 12.00 16.44 4.73
N GLU A 267 12.17 17.28 5.75
CA GLU A 267 11.07 17.96 6.46
C GLU A 267 9.98 16.99 6.95
N SER A 268 10.37 15.86 7.53
CA SER A 268 9.48 14.76 7.93
C SER A 268 8.24 15.21 8.71
N LYS A 269 8.38 16.16 9.64
CA LYS A 269 7.26 16.71 10.42
C LYS A 269 6.27 17.48 9.53
N THR A 270 6.77 18.23 8.57
CA THR A 270 5.93 18.98 7.60
C THR A 270 5.19 18.00 6.69
N VAL A 271 5.88 16.98 6.18
CA VAL A 271 5.29 15.91 5.35
C VAL A 271 4.24 15.14 6.13
N TYR A 272 4.53 14.75 7.37
CA TYR A 272 3.57 14.06 8.23
C TYR A 272 2.31 14.91 8.49
N ALA A 273 2.49 16.19 8.81
CA ALA A 273 1.38 17.12 9.04
C ALA A 273 0.52 17.30 7.76
N ALA A 274 1.16 17.34 6.57
CA ALA A 274 0.46 17.41 5.30
C ALA A 274 -0.35 16.13 5.01
N ILE A 275 0.19 14.95 5.32
CA ILE A 275 -0.51 13.66 5.20
C ILE A 275 -1.74 13.63 6.13
N ALA A 276 -1.59 14.05 7.38
CA ALA A 276 -2.72 14.15 8.32
C ALA A 276 -3.78 15.16 7.84
N GLY A 277 -3.35 16.30 7.29
CA GLY A 277 -4.21 17.30 6.64
C GLY A 277 -4.95 16.74 5.42
N ALA A 278 -4.26 15.96 4.58
CA ALA A 278 -4.86 15.29 3.44
C ALA A 278 -5.92 14.26 3.86
N GLY A 279 -5.64 13.46 4.91
CA GLY A 279 -6.60 12.52 5.48
C GLY A 279 -7.88 13.20 5.93
N ARG A 280 -7.75 14.38 6.56
CA ARG A 280 -8.92 15.21 6.94
C ARG A 280 -9.64 15.76 5.72
N ALA A 281 -8.91 16.29 4.73
CA ALA A 281 -9.48 16.89 3.54
C ALA A 281 -10.24 15.88 2.67
N LEU A 282 -9.77 14.64 2.60
CA LEU A 282 -10.39 13.54 1.88
C LEU A 282 -11.54 12.87 2.67
N GLY A 283 -11.81 13.31 3.91
CA GLY A 283 -12.90 12.80 4.72
C GLY A 283 -12.62 11.46 5.42
N TYR A 284 -11.38 10.98 5.44
CA TYR A 284 -11.03 9.72 6.08
C TYR A 284 -11.03 9.82 7.61
N VAL A 285 -10.68 10.96 8.17
CA VAL A 285 -10.66 11.34 9.59
C VAL A 285 -9.83 10.38 10.46
N CYS A 286 -10.24 9.13 10.64
CA CYS A 286 -9.49 8.10 11.37
C CYS A 286 -9.80 6.72 10.80
N ALA A 287 -8.89 5.77 11.00
CA ALA A 287 -9.08 4.37 10.63
C ALA A 287 -10.09 3.67 11.56
N PRO A 288 -10.67 2.52 11.16
CA PRO A 288 -11.65 1.77 11.97
C PRO A 288 -11.10 1.41 13.36
N SER A 289 -11.72 1.91 14.44
CA SER A 289 -11.20 1.84 15.81
C SER A 289 -10.98 0.41 16.31
N MET A 290 -11.94 -0.48 16.10
CA MET A 290 -11.84 -1.87 16.53
C MET A 290 -10.67 -2.60 15.84
N PHE A 291 -10.51 -2.41 14.52
CA PHE A 291 -9.44 -3.08 13.77
C PHE A 291 -8.06 -2.53 14.06
N GLN A 292 -7.92 -1.29 14.50
CA GLN A 292 -6.66 -0.81 15.05
C GLN A 292 -6.21 -1.69 16.24
N LYS A 293 -7.11 -1.95 17.19
CA LYS A 293 -6.84 -2.80 18.36
C LYS A 293 -6.58 -4.26 17.98
N VAL A 294 -7.29 -4.78 16.97
CA VAL A 294 -7.04 -6.14 16.44
C VAL A 294 -5.63 -6.23 15.87
N ILE A 295 -5.20 -5.23 15.08
CA ILE A 295 -3.84 -5.22 14.52
C ILE A 295 -2.79 -5.18 15.62
N ALA A 296 -2.96 -4.40 16.67
CA ALA A 296 -2.01 -4.34 17.80
C ALA A 296 -1.72 -5.73 18.38
N SER A 297 -2.72 -6.61 18.41
CA SER A 297 -2.60 -7.98 18.94
C SER A 297 -2.06 -8.99 17.92
N CYS A 298 -2.24 -8.74 16.62
CA CYS A 298 -1.93 -9.68 15.54
C CYS A 298 -0.73 -9.25 14.69
N VAL A 299 -0.09 -8.11 15.00
CA VAL A 299 1.09 -7.64 14.28
C VAL A 299 2.22 -8.68 14.34
N GLY A 300 2.87 -8.92 13.20
CA GLY A 300 3.90 -9.94 13.07
C GLY A 300 3.40 -11.34 12.73
N LEU A 301 2.10 -11.57 12.70
CA LEU A 301 1.54 -12.78 12.12
C LEU A 301 1.33 -12.54 10.61
N SER A 302 1.66 -13.52 9.82
CA SER A 302 1.51 -13.49 8.36
C SER A 302 0.93 -14.80 7.87
N LEU A 303 0.12 -14.73 6.82
CA LEU A 303 -0.48 -15.90 6.18
C LEU A 303 0.55 -16.89 5.63
N ILE A 304 1.75 -16.43 5.29
CA ILE A 304 2.81 -17.30 4.77
C ILE A 304 3.22 -18.35 5.80
N HIS A 305 3.22 -18.00 7.09
CA HIS A 305 3.51 -18.96 8.17
C HIS A 305 2.41 -19.98 8.40
N ILE A 306 1.22 -19.75 7.84
CA ILE A 306 0.07 -20.63 7.94
C ILE A 306 -0.09 -21.47 6.67
N SER A 307 0.25 -20.92 5.51
CA SER A 307 0.01 -21.56 4.20
C SER A 307 1.17 -22.44 3.71
N GLU A 308 2.40 -22.22 4.16
CA GLU A 308 3.54 -23.05 3.74
C GLU A 308 3.42 -24.53 4.12
N PRO A 309 2.98 -24.92 5.33
CA PRO A 309 2.76 -26.32 5.65
C PRO A 309 1.73 -27.00 4.73
N THR A 310 0.67 -26.30 4.40
CA THR A 310 -0.41 -26.83 3.56
C THR A 310 0.04 -27.02 2.09
N ARG A 311 0.96 -26.18 1.60
CA ARG A 311 1.54 -26.31 0.25
C ARG A 311 2.47 -27.53 0.16
N GLN A 312 3.25 -27.81 1.18
CA GLN A 312 4.09 -29.00 1.23
C GLN A 312 3.27 -30.31 1.27
N GLU A 313 2.16 -30.32 1.99
CA GLU A 313 1.27 -31.46 2.03
C GLU A 313 0.52 -31.69 0.69
N ALA A 314 0.24 -30.64 -0.06
CA ALA A 314 -0.43 -30.74 -1.37
C ALA A 314 0.49 -31.19 -2.51
N ILE A 315 1.82 -31.20 -2.31
CA ILE A 315 2.82 -31.63 -3.29
C ILE A 315 3.39 -33.04 -2.99
N SER A 316 3.16 -33.56 -1.78
CA SER A 316 3.50 -34.92 -1.37
C SER A 316 2.37 -35.89 -1.62
#